data_c0c9fd9523c78b36f58b746f2590980e
#
_entry.id   c0c9fd9523c78b36f58b746f2590980e
#
_cell.length_a   1.000
_cell.length_b   1.000
_cell.length_c   1.000
_cell.angle_alpha   90.00
_cell.angle_beta   90.00
_cell.angle_gamma   90.00
#
_symmetry.space_group_name_H-M   'P 1'
#
loop_
_entity.id
_entity.type
_entity.pdbx_description
1 polymer ?
#
loop_
_entity_poly.entity_id
_entity_poly.type
_entity_poly.pdbx_seq_one_letter_code
_entity_poly.pdbx_strand_id
1 'polypeptide(L)'
;MISTPLTVINARLVLPGGAPVLGALRSEGDRIVAVGPDVVAQPGDRVHDARGLLVTPGLVDLGVFAVDKPAFHFGGITRAALMPDQGPPLDHPARVRFAAQSGKPGLWVHPLAAATRALEGAEIAEIALMRDAGAKAVSTGRGWIADSGTMLRLLRYCAMLDMVVVSHAEDSGLTGSAVATAGEMATRLGLPSAPAGAEALAVARDIALAEMAGARLHIRQVTTAAALDLVRAAKQRGVAVTAGVTPAHFMLSDTALGDFRTFLRLSPPLRSEADRKAVIAAIGDGTIDVIASGHDPRGPEDKRLPFADAEPGMAGAETLLPTTLSLVRDGVIDVTRMIDLLAGAPARLLGVDAGRLEPGCQADMAVIDAERPWIVNSDKMAASAGNTPFDRQGVQGRCVALFKGGAQVA
;
A
#
# COMPACT_ATOMS: atom_id res chain seq x y z
N MET A 1 13.42 -26.40 12.91
CA MET A 1 14.34 -26.89 11.87
C MET A 1 15.20 -25.70 11.47
N ILE A 2 16.53 -25.83 11.55
CA ILE A 2 17.46 -24.82 11.04
C ILE A 2 17.31 -24.85 9.53
N SER A 3 16.79 -23.78 8.90
CA SER A 3 16.68 -23.72 7.44
C SER A 3 18.09 -23.68 6.85
N THR A 4 18.32 -24.44 5.79
CA THR A 4 19.58 -24.42 5.02
C THR A 4 19.86 -22.98 4.60
N PRO A 5 21.07 -22.45 4.77
CA PRO A 5 21.44 -21.12 4.31
C PRO A 5 21.14 -20.94 2.83
N LEU A 6 20.76 -19.73 2.44
CA LEU A 6 20.44 -19.40 1.04
C LEU A 6 21.43 -18.33 0.55
N THR A 7 22.01 -18.56 -0.63
CA THR A 7 22.75 -17.52 -1.35
C THR A 7 22.08 -17.22 -2.69
N VAL A 8 21.69 -15.97 -2.89
CA VAL A 8 21.20 -15.43 -4.18
C VAL A 8 22.39 -14.82 -4.90
N ILE A 9 22.77 -15.37 -6.04
CA ILE A 9 23.94 -14.96 -6.84
C ILE A 9 23.52 -14.26 -8.14
N ASN A 10 24.47 -13.61 -8.80
CA ASN A 10 24.26 -12.89 -10.07
C ASN A 10 23.10 -11.90 -9.99
N ALA A 11 22.98 -11.20 -8.88
CA ALA A 11 21.87 -10.29 -8.57
C ALA A 11 22.23 -8.83 -8.88
N ARG A 12 21.30 -8.07 -9.45
CA ARG A 12 21.31 -6.61 -9.40
C ARG A 12 20.61 -6.18 -8.13
N LEU A 13 21.38 -6.00 -7.06
CA LEU A 13 20.90 -5.68 -5.72
C LEU A 13 20.42 -4.23 -5.65
N VAL A 14 19.19 -4.00 -5.25
CA VAL A 14 18.65 -2.67 -4.95
C VAL A 14 18.90 -2.38 -3.48
N LEU A 15 19.97 -1.64 -3.23
CA LEU A 15 20.41 -1.26 -1.89
C LEU A 15 19.97 0.19 -1.57
N PRO A 16 19.82 0.57 -0.28
CA PRO A 16 19.49 1.94 0.08
C PRO A 16 20.49 2.95 -0.46
N GLY A 17 19.98 4.07 -1.01
CA GLY A 17 20.75 5.26 -1.32
C GLY A 17 21.63 5.21 -2.58
N GLY A 18 21.52 4.19 -3.44
CA GLY A 18 22.33 4.09 -4.64
C GLY A 18 21.66 3.38 -5.82
N ALA A 19 22.32 3.41 -6.99
CA ALA A 19 21.92 2.60 -8.13
C ALA A 19 22.09 1.09 -7.83
N PRO A 20 21.33 0.19 -8.50
CA PRO A 20 21.49 -1.25 -8.31
C PRO A 20 22.92 -1.73 -8.59
N VAL A 21 23.44 -2.54 -7.67
CA VAL A 21 24.83 -3.06 -7.70
C VAL A 21 24.81 -4.55 -8.05
N LEU A 22 25.71 -4.97 -8.95
CA LEU A 22 25.93 -6.40 -9.20
C LEU A 22 26.59 -7.05 -7.99
N GLY A 23 26.06 -8.20 -7.56
CA GLY A 23 26.59 -8.90 -6.40
C GLY A 23 25.75 -10.11 -6.01
N ALA A 24 25.87 -10.48 -4.75
CA ALA A 24 25.11 -11.56 -4.15
C ALA A 24 24.61 -11.19 -2.75
N LEU A 25 23.66 -11.97 -2.28
CA LEU A 25 23.12 -11.85 -0.93
C LEU A 25 23.09 -13.25 -0.31
N ARG A 26 23.57 -13.36 0.95
CA ARG A 26 23.54 -14.61 1.70
C ARG A 26 22.69 -14.44 2.95
N SER A 27 21.85 -15.42 3.25
CA SER A 27 21.05 -15.49 4.46
C SER A 27 21.28 -16.79 5.22
N GLU A 28 21.20 -16.71 6.54
CA GLU A 28 21.18 -17.84 7.45
C GLU A 28 19.92 -17.78 8.32
N GLY A 29 19.18 -18.88 8.35
CA GLY A 29 17.85 -18.86 8.94
C GLY A 29 16.95 -17.84 8.25
N ASP A 30 16.37 -16.94 9.03
CA ASP A 30 15.48 -15.88 8.53
C ASP A 30 16.15 -14.50 8.37
N ARG A 31 17.52 -14.44 8.50
CA ARG A 31 18.28 -13.19 8.49
C ARG A 31 19.28 -13.12 7.34
N ILE A 32 19.43 -11.93 6.77
CA ILE A 32 20.54 -11.60 5.87
C ILE A 32 21.81 -11.51 6.70
N VAL A 33 22.86 -12.22 6.28
CA VAL A 33 24.17 -12.19 6.95
C VAL A 33 25.24 -11.45 6.15
N ALA A 34 25.09 -11.43 4.81
CA ALA A 34 26.00 -10.70 3.93
C ALA A 34 25.26 -10.23 2.66
N VAL A 35 25.64 -9.06 2.13
CA VAL A 35 25.12 -8.50 0.89
C VAL A 35 26.21 -7.64 0.24
N GLY A 36 26.38 -7.77 -1.06
CA GLY A 36 27.33 -6.95 -1.82
C GLY A 36 28.07 -7.71 -2.94
N PRO A 37 29.01 -7.04 -3.62
CA PRO A 37 29.73 -7.62 -4.77
C PRO A 37 30.66 -8.78 -4.40
N ASP A 38 31.21 -8.78 -3.17
CA ASP A 38 32.20 -9.75 -2.73
C ASP A 38 31.59 -11.00 -2.07
N VAL A 39 30.26 -11.07 -1.98
CA VAL A 39 29.57 -12.21 -1.37
C VAL A 39 29.62 -13.40 -2.32
N VAL A 40 30.02 -14.56 -1.80
CA VAL A 40 30.08 -15.83 -2.53
C VAL A 40 29.28 -16.90 -1.81
N ALA A 41 28.73 -17.83 -2.58
CA ALA A 41 28.06 -19.00 -2.01
C ALA A 41 29.06 -19.87 -1.22
N GLN A 42 28.65 -20.38 -0.07
CA GLN A 42 29.44 -21.26 0.77
C GLN A 42 29.04 -22.73 0.55
N PRO A 43 29.95 -23.68 0.82
CA PRO A 43 29.61 -25.09 0.79
C PRO A 43 28.40 -25.39 1.69
N GLY A 44 27.38 -26.03 1.11
CA GLY A 44 26.14 -26.35 1.83
C GLY A 44 25.01 -25.30 1.69
N ASP A 45 25.27 -24.15 1.07
CA ASP A 45 24.23 -23.19 0.77
C ASP A 45 23.29 -23.70 -0.34
N ARG A 46 22.02 -23.42 -0.19
CA ARG A 46 21.07 -23.46 -1.31
C ARG A 46 21.34 -22.23 -2.18
N VAL A 47 21.63 -22.44 -3.45
CA VAL A 47 21.94 -21.34 -4.38
C VAL A 47 20.75 -21.04 -5.26
N HIS A 48 20.39 -19.76 -5.36
CA HIS A 48 19.44 -19.22 -6.33
C HIS A 48 20.18 -18.28 -7.28
N ASP A 49 20.19 -18.58 -8.57
CA ASP A 49 20.79 -17.72 -9.59
C ASP A 49 19.76 -16.68 -10.08
N ALA A 50 19.96 -15.41 -9.73
CA ALA A 50 19.10 -14.31 -10.15
C ALA A 50 19.32 -13.90 -11.63
N ARG A 51 20.33 -14.43 -12.33
CA ARG A 51 20.58 -14.24 -13.78
C ARG A 51 20.62 -12.76 -14.20
N GLY A 52 21.14 -11.89 -13.36
CA GLY A 52 21.22 -10.45 -13.65
C GLY A 52 19.91 -9.68 -13.41
N LEU A 53 18.86 -10.32 -12.88
CA LEU A 53 17.61 -9.68 -12.54
C LEU A 53 17.74 -8.83 -11.28
N LEU A 54 16.77 -7.94 -11.08
CA LEU A 54 16.70 -7.12 -9.86
C LEU A 54 16.39 -8.00 -8.64
N VAL A 55 17.15 -7.81 -7.59
CA VAL A 55 16.85 -8.38 -6.26
C VAL A 55 16.58 -7.23 -5.31
N THR A 56 15.39 -7.22 -4.77
CA THR A 56 14.85 -6.16 -3.90
C THR A 56 14.44 -6.74 -2.56
N PRO A 57 14.27 -5.93 -1.50
CA PRO A 57 13.49 -6.40 -0.36
C PRO A 57 12.10 -6.82 -0.84
N GLY A 58 11.49 -7.80 -0.18
CA GLY A 58 10.10 -8.14 -0.41
C GLY A 58 9.20 -6.93 -0.14
N LEU A 59 8.21 -6.71 -0.99
CA LEU A 59 7.35 -5.53 -0.90
C LEU A 59 6.51 -5.54 0.39
N VAL A 60 6.19 -4.35 0.89
CA VAL A 60 5.39 -4.10 2.08
C VAL A 60 4.16 -3.30 1.65
N ASP A 61 3.02 -3.94 1.56
CA ASP A 61 1.79 -3.32 1.09
C ASP A 61 0.99 -2.70 2.24
N LEU A 62 0.85 -1.39 2.23
CA LEU A 62 0.21 -0.63 3.29
C LEU A 62 -1.27 -0.39 3.00
N GLY A 63 -2.14 -1.11 3.71
CA GLY A 63 -3.58 -0.85 3.64
C GLY A 63 -4.33 -1.76 2.67
N VAL A 64 -4.22 -3.07 2.89
CA VAL A 64 -5.00 -4.10 2.19
C VAL A 64 -6.26 -4.47 2.98
N PHE A 65 -7.35 -4.80 2.29
CA PHE A 65 -8.64 -5.14 2.91
C PHE A 65 -8.89 -6.64 3.00
N ALA A 66 -8.07 -7.44 2.36
CA ALA A 66 -8.12 -8.90 2.46
C ALA A 66 -6.70 -9.49 2.48
N VAL A 67 -6.54 -10.66 3.09
CA VAL A 67 -5.31 -11.43 3.04
C VAL A 67 -5.41 -12.44 1.90
N ASP A 68 -4.75 -12.14 0.79
CA ASP A 68 -4.80 -12.90 -0.45
C ASP A 68 -3.38 -13.35 -0.86
N LYS A 69 -2.92 -14.46 -0.28
CA LYS A 69 -1.53 -14.92 -0.47
C LYS A 69 -1.14 -15.15 -1.92
N PRO A 70 -1.96 -15.80 -2.78
CA PRO A 70 -1.59 -16.00 -4.19
C PRO A 70 -1.35 -14.67 -4.90
N ALA A 71 -2.22 -13.67 -4.71
CA ALA A 71 -2.07 -12.34 -5.30
C ALA A 71 -0.82 -11.62 -4.77
N PHE A 72 -0.56 -11.70 -3.47
CA PHE A 72 0.61 -11.08 -2.86
C PHE A 72 1.92 -11.73 -3.33
N HIS A 73 1.96 -13.05 -3.39
CA HIS A 73 3.14 -13.77 -3.91
C HIS A 73 3.41 -13.40 -5.38
N PHE A 74 2.37 -13.34 -6.21
CA PHE A 74 2.52 -12.90 -7.59
C PHE A 74 3.06 -11.46 -7.69
N GLY A 75 2.56 -10.56 -6.83
CA GLY A 75 2.98 -9.15 -6.77
C GLY A 75 4.35 -8.89 -6.12
N GLY A 76 5.00 -9.92 -5.54
CA GLY A 76 6.28 -9.76 -4.84
C GLY A 76 6.14 -9.23 -3.41
N ILE A 77 4.94 -9.31 -2.83
CA ILE A 77 4.60 -8.79 -1.50
C ILE A 77 4.85 -9.88 -0.45
N THR A 78 5.73 -9.59 0.50
CA THR A 78 6.03 -10.46 1.66
C THR A 78 5.34 -10.00 2.94
N ARG A 79 4.87 -8.74 2.97
CA ARG A 79 4.23 -8.12 4.14
C ARG A 79 3.00 -7.34 3.72
N ALA A 80 1.90 -7.53 4.44
CA ALA A 80 0.66 -6.80 4.21
C ALA A 80 0.15 -6.16 5.51
N ALA A 81 -0.13 -4.86 5.48
CA ALA A 81 -0.80 -4.15 6.55
C ALA A 81 -2.32 -4.27 6.35
N LEU A 82 -2.94 -5.12 7.15
CA LEU A 82 -4.36 -5.44 7.04
C LEU A 82 -5.20 -4.35 7.70
N MET A 83 -6.09 -3.74 6.91
CA MET A 83 -7.04 -2.71 7.37
C MET A 83 -8.03 -3.29 8.39
N PRO A 84 -8.52 -2.45 9.32
CA PRO A 84 -9.42 -2.91 10.39
C PRO A 84 -10.82 -3.29 9.92
N ASP A 85 -11.16 -3.02 8.66
CA ASP A 85 -12.49 -3.24 8.04
C ASP A 85 -12.72 -4.72 7.74
N GLN A 86 -12.65 -5.55 8.76
CA GLN A 86 -12.90 -6.98 8.68
C GLN A 86 -14.32 -7.30 9.21
N GLY A 87 -14.77 -8.49 9.01
CA GLY A 87 -16.04 -8.97 9.54
C GLY A 87 -15.86 -9.98 10.68
N PRO A 88 -15.88 -9.56 11.96
CA PRO A 88 -16.06 -8.21 12.54
C PRO A 88 -14.79 -7.35 12.54
N PRO A 89 -14.90 -6.00 12.75
CA PRO A 89 -13.76 -5.07 12.76
C PRO A 89 -12.65 -5.43 13.75
N LEU A 90 -11.40 -5.01 13.44
CA LEU A 90 -10.25 -5.24 14.33
C LEU A 90 -10.20 -4.21 15.48
N ASP A 91 -11.26 -4.15 16.25
CA ASP A 91 -11.45 -3.26 17.41
C ASP A 91 -11.27 -3.96 18.77
N HIS A 92 -10.79 -5.20 18.75
CA HIS A 92 -10.56 -6.02 19.95
C HIS A 92 -9.23 -6.77 19.88
N PRO A 93 -8.45 -6.88 20.99
CA PRO A 93 -7.13 -7.52 21.01
C PRO A 93 -7.09 -8.96 20.47
N ALA A 94 -8.12 -9.77 20.72
CA ALA A 94 -8.18 -11.14 20.23
C ALA A 94 -8.28 -11.21 18.70
N ARG A 95 -9.02 -10.30 18.07
CA ARG A 95 -9.16 -10.20 16.62
C ARG A 95 -7.84 -9.76 15.98
N VAL A 96 -7.13 -8.81 16.61
CA VAL A 96 -5.78 -8.37 16.18
C VAL A 96 -4.80 -9.54 16.21
N ARG A 97 -4.75 -10.30 17.32
CA ARG A 97 -3.87 -11.50 17.41
C ARG A 97 -4.20 -12.54 16.36
N PHE A 98 -5.48 -12.79 16.11
CA PHE A 98 -5.91 -13.75 15.08
C PHE A 98 -5.49 -13.28 13.68
N ALA A 99 -5.74 -12.01 13.34
CA ALA A 99 -5.38 -11.41 12.06
C ALA A 99 -3.87 -11.48 11.80
N ALA A 100 -3.02 -11.26 12.82
CA ALA A 100 -1.58 -11.35 12.70
C ALA A 100 -1.06 -12.77 12.32
N GLN A 101 -1.88 -13.81 12.50
CA GLN A 101 -1.52 -15.18 12.15
C GLN A 101 -2.04 -15.61 10.76
N SER A 102 -2.97 -14.84 10.16
CA SER A 102 -3.70 -15.25 8.94
C SER A 102 -2.79 -15.45 7.70
N GLY A 103 -1.63 -14.79 7.66
CA GLY A 103 -0.67 -14.92 6.57
C GLY A 103 0.30 -16.09 6.68
N LYS A 104 0.46 -16.71 7.85
CA LYS A 104 1.47 -17.75 8.06
C LYS A 104 1.22 -19.01 7.22
N PRO A 105 2.28 -19.71 6.80
CA PRO A 105 3.71 -19.35 6.94
C PRO A 105 4.23 -18.37 5.87
N GLY A 106 3.54 -18.20 4.75
CA GLY A 106 4.03 -17.58 3.51
C GLY A 106 4.00 -16.05 3.46
N LEU A 107 3.35 -15.37 4.43
CA LEU A 107 3.18 -13.92 4.44
C LEU A 107 3.26 -13.38 5.87
N TRP A 108 3.83 -12.17 6.04
CA TRP A 108 3.69 -11.42 7.28
C TRP A 108 2.46 -10.52 7.21
N VAL A 109 1.52 -10.68 8.13
CA VAL A 109 0.35 -9.79 8.26
C VAL A 109 0.55 -8.89 9.46
N HIS A 110 0.43 -7.59 9.23
CA HIS A 110 0.50 -6.52 10.23
C HIS A 110 -0.88 -5.90 10.37
N PRO A 111 -1.72 -6.33 11.34
CA PRO A 111 -3.04 -5.76 11.51
C PRO A 111 -2.95 -4.30 11.95
N LEU A 112 -3.83 -3.47 11.41
CA LEU A 112 -4.10 -2.12 11.87
C LEU A 112 -5.28 -2.16 12.83
N ALA A 113 -5.12 -1.52 13.99
CA ALA A 113 -6.21 -1.43 14.97
C ALA A 113 -7.30 -0.47 14.47
N ALA A 114 -8.57 -0.78 14.69
CA ALA A 114 -9.65 0.15 14.47
C ALA A 114 -9.50 1.38 15.40
N ALA A 115 -9.60 2.58 14.84
CA ALA A 115 -9.50 3.84 15.58
C ALA A 115 -10.64 4.00 16.59
N THR A 116 -11.83 3.53 16.20
CA THR A 116 -13.04 3.62 17.02
C THR A 116 -13.73 2.25 17.08
N ARG A 117 -14.55 2.06 18.10
CA ARG A 117 -15.37 0.85 18.23
C ARG A 117 -16.25 0.67 17.00
N ALA A 118 -16.29 -0.54 16.48
CA ALA A 118 -17.02 -0.91 15.27
C ALA A 118 -16.75 0.00 14.04
N LEU A 119 -15.69 0.86 14.08
CA LEU A 119 -15.38 1.87 13.05
C LEU A 119 -16.47 2.96 12.89
N GLU A 120 -17.30 3.19 13.91
CA GLU A 120 -18.42 4.14 13.86
C GLU A 120 -18.01 5.63 13.97
N GLY A 121 -16.72 5.93 14.24
CA GLY A 121 -16.21 7.30 14.35
C GLY A 121 -16.57 8.02 15.63
N ALA A 122 -17.22 7.36 16.60
CA ALA A 122 -17.75 7.97 17.84
C ALA A 122 -16.88 7.70 19.07
N GLU A 123 -16.72 6.45 19.47
CA GLU A 123 -15.98 6.05 20.66
C GLU A 123 -14.61 5.46 20.28
N ILE A 124 -13.53 5.99 20.88
CA ILE A 124 -12.16 5.50 20.63
C ILE A 124 -12.05 4.06 21.16
N ALA A 125 -11.45 3.17 20.35
CA ALA A 125 -11.21 1.80 20.73
C ALA A 125 -10.05 1.65 21.74
N GLU A 126 -9.87 0.46 22.31
CA GLU A 126 -8.83 0.17 23.30
C GLU A 126 -7.45 -0.03 22.64
N ILE A 127 -6.90 1.04 22.05
CA ILE A 127 -5.72 1.03 21.19
C ILE A 127 -4.49 0.44 21.88
N ALA A 128 -4.23 0.78 23.16
CA ALA A 128 -3.09 0.25 23.90
C ALA A 128 -3.11 -1.27 23.99
N LEU A 129 -4.27 -1.87 24.27
CA LEU A 129 -4.42 -3.32 24.34
C LEU A 129 -4.27 -3.97 22.95
N MET A 130 -4.72 -3.30 21.90
CA MET A 130 -4.55 -3.78 20.54
C MET A 130 -3.09 -3.68 20.06
N ARG A 131 -2.36 -2.61 20.44
CA ARG A 131 -0.90 -2.51 20.22
C ARG A 131 -0.17 -3.69 20.87
N ASP A 132 -0.47 -3.98 22.13
CA ASP A 132 0.14 -5.08 22.88
C ASP A 132 -0.25 -6.45 22.29
N ALA A 133 -1.40 -6.52 21.60
CA ALA A 133 -1.82 -7.68 20.83
C ALA A 133 -1.14 -7.80 19.45
N GLY A 134 -0.35 -6.81 19.04
CA GLY A 134 0.46 -6.83 17.82
C GLY A 134 0.01 -5.90 16.70
N ALA A 135 -0.96 -4.99 16.94
CA ALA A 135 -1.28 -3.96 15.96
C ALA A 135 -0.09 -3.03 15.72
N LYS A 136 0.16 -2.67 14.45
CA LYS A 136 1.31 -1.87 14.05
C LYS A 136 0.99 -0.40 13.78
N ALA A 137 -0.27 -0.09 13.55
CA ALA A 137 -0.79 1.25 13.38
C ALA A 137 -2.27 1.26 13.79
N VAL A 138 -2.87 2.45 13.80
CA VAL A 138 -4.30 2.66 14.04
C VAL A 138 -4.91 3.20 12.76
N SER A 139 -6.09 2.73 12.35
CA SER A 139 -6.71 3.24 11.14
C SER A 139 -8.18 3.59 11.35
N THR A 140 -8.62 4.65 10.66
CA THR A 140 -10.03 5.03 10.58
C THR A 140 -10.85 4.11 9.67
N GLY A 141 -10.18 3.17 8.97
CA GLY A 141 -10.81 2.27 8.02
C GLY A 141 -11.17 2.95 6.71
N ARG A 142 -12.32 2.59 6.15
CA ARG A 142 -12.88 3.18 4.92
C ARG A 142 -13.59 4.52 5.19
N GLY A 143 -13.85 4.82 6.44
CA GLY A 143 -14.57 6.03 6.86
C GLY A 143 -13.65 7.13 7.36
N TRP A 144 -14.19 8.32 7.44
CA TRP A 144 -13.57 9.50 8.05
C TRP A 144 -14.22 9.78 9.41
N ILE A 145 -13.42 10.13 10.42
CA ILE A 145 -13.95 10.56 11.72
C ILE A 145 -14.40 12.01 11.60
N ALA A 146 -15.70 12.24 11.48
CA ALA A 146 -16.27 13.58 11.25
C ALA A 146 -16.09 14.52 12.45
N ASP A 147 -16.20 14.02 13.69
CA ASP A 147 -16.01 14.83 14.88
C ASP A 147 -14.54 15.15 15.14
N SER A 148 -14.18 16.42 15.02
CA SER A 148 -12.81 16.91 15.22
C SER A 148 -12.30 16.69 16.65
N GLY A 149 -13.18 16.71 17.65
CA GLY A 149 -12.82 16.45 19.05
C GLY A 149 -12.43 14.99 19.26
N THR A 150 -13.15 14.05 18.68
CA THR A 150 -12.82 12.62 18.69
C THR A 150 -11.51 12.37 17.96
N MET A 151 -11.31 12.96 16.77
CA MET A 151 -10.06 12.82 16.02
C MET A 151 -8.86 13.38 16.79
N LEU A 152 -8.99 14.55 17.43
CA LEU A 152 -7.92 15.13 18.24
C LEU A 152 -7.56 14.25 19.45
N ARG A 153 -8.56 13.70 20.15
CA ARG A 153 -8.32 12.77 21.27
C ARG A 153 -7.62 11.50 20.80
N LEU A 154 -8.05 10.94 19.67
CA LEU A 154 -7.41 9.79 19.03
C LEU A 154 -5.93 10.06 18.73
N LEU A 155 -5.63 11.17 18.05
CA LEU A 155 -4.26 11.54 17.68
C LEU A 155 -3.38 11.73 18.91
N ARG A 156 -3.86 12.40 19.96
CA ARG A 156 -3.12 12.54 21.24
C ARG A 156 -2.85 11.19 21.90
N TYR A 157 -3.85 10.30 21.90
CA TYR A 157 -3.70 8.97 22.46
C TYR A 157 -2.68 8.15 21.67
N CYS A 158 -2.72 8.19 20.35
CA CYS A 158 -1.77 7.50 19.49
C CYS A 158 -0.34 8.09 19.63
N ALA A 159 -0.19 9.40 19.80
CA ALA A 159 1.10 10.04 20.06
C ALA A 159 1.74 9.53 21.37
N MET A 160 0.97 9.37 22.45
CA MET A 160 1.45 8.79 23.70
C MET A 160 1.92 7.33 23.54
N LEU A 161 1.38 6.59 22.58
CA LEU A 161 1.70 5.18 22.32
C LEU A 161 2.75 5.00 21.24
N ASP A 162 3.28 6.10 20.66
CA ASP A 162 4.14 6.12 19.47
C ASP A 162 3.54 5.32 18.28
N MET A 163 2.24 5.40 18.09
CA MET A 163 1.54 4.76 16.99
C MET A 163 1.14 5.78 15.91
N VAL A 164 1.33 5.40 14.65
CA VAL A 164 0.84 6.21 13.53
C VAL A 164 -0.67 6.02 13.34
N VAL A 165 -1.37 7.11 13.04
CA VAL A 165 -2.78 7.07 12.63
C VAL A 165 -2.85 7.08 11.10
N VAL A 166 -3.48 6.07 10.53
CA VAL A 166 -3.75 5.93 9.10
C VAL A 166 -5.18 6.39 8.84
N SER A 167 -5.32 7.57 8.22
CA SER A 167 -6.62 8.20 7.97
C SER A 167 -7.06 8.01 6.53
N HIS A 168 -8.36 7.76 6.32
CA HIS A 168 -9.04 7.97 5.05
C HIS A 168 -9.66 9.38 5.09
N ALA A 169 -9.01 10.34 4.44
CA ALA A 169 -9.36 11.75 4.55
C ALA A 169 -10.28 12.18 3.39
N GLU A 170 -11.57 11.88 3.52
CA GLU A 170 -12.61 12.31 2.58
C GLU A 170 -13.87 12.68 3.37
N ASP A 171 -14.26 13.97 3.34
CA ASP A 171 -15.38 14.49 4.14
C ASP A 171 -16.71 13.82 3.74
N SER A 172 -17.23 12.98 4.62
CA SER A 172 -18.44 12.20 4.38
C SER A 172 -19.70 13.04 4.25
N GLY A 173 -19.71 14.24 4.82
CA GLY A 173 -20.83 15.18 4.66
C GLY A 173 -20.91 15.77 3.26
N LEU A 174 -19.77 15.86 2.55
CA LEU A 174 -19.70 16.32 1.16
C LEU A 174 -19.77 15.16 0.16
N THR A 175 -19.27 13.99 0.50
CA THR A 175 -19.25 12.84 -0.42
C THR A 175 -20.57 12.09 -0.43
N GLY A 176 -21.24 11.94 0.72
CA GLY A 176 -22.51 11.21 0.80
C GLY A 176 -22.48 9.86 0.09
N SER A 177 -23.41 9.67 -0.85
CA SER A 177 -23.49 8.47 -1.71
C SER A 177 -22.81 8.65 -3.07
N ALA A 178 -21.92 9.63 -3.23
CA ALA A 178 -21.24 9.88 -4.49
C ALA A 178 -20.36 8.70 -4.92
N VAL A 179 -20.32 8.46 -6.23
CA VAL A 179 -19.57 7.37 -6.85
C VAL A 179 -18.51 7.88 -7.83
N ALA A 180 -18.52 9.19 -8.10
CA ALA A 180 -17.61 9.87 -9.02
C ALA A 180 -17.18 11.22 -8.46
N THR A 181 -16.11 11.76 -9.00
CA THR A 181 -15.70 13.15 -8.75
C THR A 181 -16.56 14.09 -9.60
N ALA A 182 -17.09 15.16 -8.99
CA ALA A 182 -17.87 16.16 -9.68
C ALA A 182 -17.05 16.83 -10.80
N GLY A 183 -17.63 16.88 -11.99
CA GLY A 183 -16.99 17.41 -13.18
C GLY A 183 -17.76 17.04 -14.46
N GLU A 184 -17.15 17.33 -15.59
CA GLU A 184 -17.76 17.11 -16.92
C GLU A 184 -18.16 15.63 -17.10
N MET A 185 -17.25 14.70 -16.77
CA MET A 185 -17.51 13.26 -16.95
C MET A 185 -18.68 12.77 -16.10
N ALA A 186 -18.72 13.12 -14.81
CA ALA A 186 -19.81 12.72 -13.93
C ALA A 186 -21.16 13.29 -14.42
N THR A 187 -21.18 14.55 -14.83
CA THR A 187 -22.38 15.21 -15.39
C THR A 187 -22.85 14.52 -16.67
N ARG A 188 -21.91 14.24 -17.60
CA ARG A 188 -22.22 13.55 -18.87
C ARG A 188 -22.77 12.15 -18.67
N LEU A 189 -22.25 11.43 -17.64
CA LEU A 189 -22.65 10.06 -17.35
C LEU A 189 -23.85 9.97 -16.39
N GLY A 190 -24.32 11.11 -15.85
CA GLY A 190 -25.43 11.13 -14.88
C GLY A 190 -25.08 10.44 -13.54
N LEU A 191 -23.80 10.42 -13.15
CA LEU A 191 -23.35 9.75 -11.94
C LEU A 191 -23.50 10.65 -10.72
N PRO A 192 -23.96 10.14 -9.56
CA PRO A 192 -23.86 10.84 -8.28
C PRO A 192 -22.40 11.21 -8.00
N SER A 193 -22.14 12.49 -7.75
CA SER A 193 -20.76 12.97 -7.68
C SER A 193 -20.52 13.93 -6.52
N ALA A 194 -19.29 13.93 -5.99
CA ALA A 194 -18.85 14.81 -4.93
C ALA A 194 -17.73 15.75 -5.40
N PRO A 195 -17.64 16.96 -4.84
CA PRO A 195 -16.56 17.88 -5.16
C PRO A 195 -15.21 17.31 -4.72
N ALA A 196 -14.16 17.48 -5.53
CA ALA A 196 -12.78 17.11 -5.19
C ALA A 196 -12.29 17.80 -3.90
N GLY A 197 -12.84 18.97 -3.57
CA GLY A 197 -12.58 19.70 -2.33
C GLY A 197 -12.94 18.97 -1.04
N ALA A 198 -13.78 17.91 -1.10
CA ALA A 198 -14.08 17.07 0.05
C ALA A 198 -12.84 16.40 0.63
N GLU A 199 -11.91 15.95 -0.24
CA GLU A 199 -10.61 15.40 0.17
C GLU A 199 -9.73 16.49 0.77
N ALA A 200 -9.57 17.64 0.10
CA ALA A 200 -8.69 18.71 0.57
C ALA A 200 -9.14 19.27 1.94
N LEU A 201 -10.45 19.40 2.17
CA LEU A 201 -10.99 19.85 3.45
C LEU A 201 -10.65 18.87 4.59
N ALA A 202 -10.88 17.58 4.37
CA ALA A 202 -10.58 16.53 5.34
C ALA A 202 -9.07 16.43 5.63
N VAL A 203 -8.23 16.50 4.58
CA VAL A 203 -6.77 16.52 4.70
C VAL A 203 -6.29 17.72 5.50
N ALA A 204 -6.79 18.93 5.21
CA ALA A 204 -6.42 20.15 5.94
C ALA A 204 -6.74 20.02 7.43
N ARG A 205 -7.95 19.54 7.77
CA ARG A 205 -8.34 19.34 9.16
C ARG A 205 -7.48 18.30 9.86
N ASP A 206 -7.27 17.14 9.25
CA ASP A 206 -6.52 16.04 9.88
C ASP A 206 -5.06 16.43 10.11
N ILE A 207 -4.43 17.15 9.17
CA ILE A 207 -3.09 17.72 9.34
C ILE A 207 -3.02 18.69 10.50
N ALA A 208 -3.97 19.65 10.57
CA ALA A 208 -4.00 20.63 11.65
C ALA A 208 -4.15 19.96 13.03
N LEU A 209 -5.00 18.94 13.14
CA LEU A 209 -5.18 18.18 14.37
C LEU A 209 -3.94 17.34 14.73
N ALA A 210 -3.27 16.77 13.75
CA ALA A 210 -2.03 16.02 13.97
C ALA A 210 -0.90 16.94 14.45
N GLU A 211 -0.77 18.14 13.88
CA GLU A 211 0.17 19.18 14.31
C GLU A 211 -0.11 19.59 15.75
N MET A 212 -1.37 19.86 16.13
CA MET A 212 -1.79 20.18 17.49
C MET A 212 -1.52 19.06 18.51
N ALA A 213 -1.60 17.81 18.06
CA ALA A 213 -1.40 16.62 18.90
C ALA A 213 0.07 16.18 18.99
N GLY A 214 0.96 16.68 18.13
CA GLY A 214 2.32 16.14 17.95
C GLY A 214 2.32 14.68 17.48
N ALA A 215 1.30 14.27 16.72
CA ALA A 215 1.08 12.88 16.33
C ALA A 215 1.62 12.59 14.94
N ARG A 216 1.98 11.32 14.70
CA ARG A 216 2.31 10.82 13.36
C ARG A 216 1.01 10.49 12.61
N LEU A 217 0.81 11.12 11.46
CA LEU A 217 -0.35 10.93 10.60
C LEU A 217 0.09 10.37 9.24
N HIS A 218 -0.59 9.34 8.77
CA HIS A 218 -0.50 8.88 7.38
C HIS A 218 -1.87 9.03 6.71
N ILE A 219 -1.94 9.83 5.66
CA ILE A 219 -3.13 9.94 4.83
C ILE A 219 -3.05 8.85 3.76
N ARG A 220 -3.87 7.83 3.92
CA ARG A 220 -3.81 6.58 3.16
C ARG A 220 -3.85 6.77 1.64
N GLN A 221 -4.67 7.72 1.18
CA GLN A 221 -4.80 8.07 -0.24
C GLN A 221 -4.99 9.57 -0.37
N VAL A 222 -4.09 10.20 -1.11
CA VAL A 222 -4.20 11.62 -1.49
C VAL A 222 -4.23 11.66 -3.01
N THR A 223 -5.33 12.15 -3.56
CA THR A 223 -5.65 11.97 -4.99
C THR A 223 -5.96 13.28 -5.72
N THR A 224 -6.03 14.41 -5.01
CA THR A 224 -6.33 15.73 -5.59
C THR A 224 -5.15 16.69 -5.47
N ALA A 225 -4.97 17.58 -6.44
CA ALA A 225 -3.91 18.58 -6.45
C ALA A 225 -3.95 19.46 -5.20
N ALA A 226 -5.14 19.92 -4.80
CA ALA A 226 -5.30 20.76 -3.62
C ALA A 226 -4.89 20.05 -2.31
N ALA A 227 -5.20 18.76 -2.16
CA ALA A 227 -4.79 17.99 -0.99
C ALA A 227 -3.27 17.73 -0.98
N LEU A 228 -2.67 17.49 -2.15
CA LEU A 228 -1.21 17.33 -2.29
C LEU A 228 -0.46 18.61 -1.89
N ASP A 229 -0.97 19.79 -2.24
CA ASP A 229 -0.39 21.06 -1.83
C ASP A 229 -0.42 21.26 -0.32
N LEU A 230 -1.51 20.84 0.34
CA LEU A 230 -1.62 20.87 1.80
C LEU A 230 -0.61 19.93 2.48
N VAL A 231 -0.43 18.71 1.95
CA VAL A 231 0.58 17.77 2.46
C VAL A 231 1.99 18.33 2.29
N ARG A 232 2.30 18.89 1.12
CA ARG A 232 3.61 19.50 0.82
C ARG A 232 3.91 20.65 1.78
N ALA A 233 2.96 21.55 1.98
CA ALA A 233 3.09 22.67 2.92
C ALA A 233 3.26 22.19 4.37
N ALA A 234 2.56 21.15 4.78
CA ALA A 234 2.69 20.57 6.13
C ALA A 234 4.09 19.95 6.34
N LYS A 235 4.60 19.19 5.37
CA LYS A 235 5.96 18.64 5.42
C LYS A 235 7.02 19.73 5.52
N GLN A 236 6.87 20.83 4.76
CA GLN A 236 7.77 21.99 4.84
C GLN A 236 7.79 22.66 6.22
N ARG A 237 6.68 22.61 6.97
CA ARG A 237 6.60 23.09 8.35
C ARG A 237 7.13 22.07 9.38
N GLY A 238 7.51 20.87 8.95
CA GLY A 238 8.00 19.81 9.84
C GLY A 238 6.91 19.00 10.54
N VAL A 239 5.66 19.05 10.07
CA VAL A 239 4.58 18.21 10.58
C VAL A 239 4.88 16.74 10.25
N ALA A 240 4.70 15.85 11.22
CA ALA A 240 4.93 14.41 11.05
C ALA A 240 3.80 13.75 10.22
N VAL A 241 3.64 14.20 8.98
CA VAL A 241 2.65 13.71 8.03
C VAL A 241 3.31 12.96 6.88
N THR A 242 2.71 11.86 6.48
CA THR A 242 3.03 11.08 5.27
C THR A 242 1.77 10.89 4.43
N ALA A 243 1.94 10.67 3.14
CA ALA A 243 0.84 10.48 2.21
C ALA A 243 1.05 9.23 1.35
N GLY A 244 -0.04 8.53 1.08
CA GLY A 244 -0.07 7.37 0.19
C GLY A 244 -0.94 7.62 -1.04
N VAL A 245 -0.78 6.75 -2.04
CA VAL A 245 -1.62 6.70 -3.23
C VAL A 245 -1.69 5.27 -3.76
N THR A 246 -2.70 4.96 -4.58
CA THR A 246 -2.78 3.68 -5.29
C THR A 246 -2.51 3.87 -6.79
N PRO A 247 -2.06 2.81 -7.48
CA PRO A 247 -1.78 2.87 -8.92
C PRO A 247 -2.94 3.40 -9.77
N ALA A 248 -4.18 3.12 -9.39
CA ALA A 248 -5.34 3.61 -10.15
C ALA A 248 -5.35 5.13 -10.30
N HIS A 249 -4.90 5.88 -9.28
CA HIS A 249 -4.97 7.34 -9.26
C HIS A 249 -3.82 8.06 -9.97
N PHE A 250 -2.75 7.35 -10.35
CA PHE A 250 -1.72 7.92 -11.22
C PHE A 250 -1.75 7.32 -12.64
N MET A 251 -2.42 6.17 -12.85
CA MET A 251 -2.57 5.55 -14.16
C MET A 251 -3.83 6.00 -14.90
N LEU A 252 -4.93 6.28 -14.16
CA LEU A 252 -6.25 6.51 -14.70
C LEU A 252 -6.82 7.84 -14.22
N SER A 253 -7.65 8.47 -15.05
CA SER A 253 -8.48 9.62 -14.69
C SER A 253 -9.97 9.27 -14.82
N ASP A 254 -10.84 10.19 -14.45
CA ASP A 254 -12.30 10.07 -14.56
C ASP A 254 -12.78 9.78 -15.99
N THR A 255 -11.99 10.10 -17.02
CA THR A 255 -12.29 9.77 -18.42
C THR A 255 -12.42 8.26 -18.66
N ALA A 256 -11.79 7.43 -17.81
CA ALA A 256 -11.91 5.97 -17.87
C ALA A 256 -13.32 5.44 -17.53
N LEU A 257 -14.19 6.27 -16.91
CA LEU A 257 -15.54 5.86 -16.49
C LEU A 257 -16.53 5.74 -17.67
N GLY A 258 -16.12 6.12 -18.89
CA GLY A 258 -17.01 6.26 -20.04
C GLY A 258 -17.79 5.02 -20.46
N ASP A 259 -17.35 3.83 -20.08
CA ASP A 259 -18.00 2.54 -20.36
C ASP A 259 -18.71 1.91 -19.14
N PHE A 260 -18.82 2.63 -18.03
CA PHE A 260 -19.46 2.19 -16.78
C PHE A 260 -18.91 0.88 -16.21
N ARG A 261 -17.66 0.51 -16.51
CA ARG A 261 -17.05 -0.70 -15.94
C ARG A 261 -16.94 -0.58 -14.41
N THR A 262 -17.60 -1.46 -13.70
CA THR A 262 -17.67 -1.44 -12.23
C THR A 262 -16.32 -1.72 -11.56
N PHE A 263 -15.33 -2.26 -12.27
CA PHE A 263 -13.94 -2.37 -11.82
C PHE A 263 -13.26 -1.00 -11.61
N LEU A 264 -13.84 0.08 -12.17
CA LEU A 264 -13.44 1.46 -11.96
C LEU A 264 -14.19 2.16 -10.80
N ARG A 265 -15.12 1.44 -10.15
CA ARG A 265 -15.78 1.92 -8.93
C ARG A 265 -14.83 1.80 -7.75
N LEU A 266 -14.16 2.91 -7.42
CA LEU A 266 -13.14 3.03 -6.38
C LEU A 266 -13.56 4.02 -5.29
N SER A 267 -12.89 3.97 -4.14
CA SER A 267 -12.96 4.96 -3.06
C SER A 267 -11.55 5.26 -2.57
N PRO A 268 -11.06 6.50 -2.73
CA PRO A 268 -11.66 7.63 -3.45
C PRO A 268 -11.96 7.32 -4.92
N PRO A 269 -12.92 8.03 -5.55
CA PRO A 269 -13.18 7.87 -6.98
C PRO A 269 -12.02 8.41 -7.83
N LEU A 270 -11.94 7.99 -9.09
CA LEU A 270 -10.99 8.55 -10.04
C LEU A 270 -11.21 10.07 -10.17
N ARG A 271 -10.11 10.81 -10.25
CA ARG A 271 -10.08 12.26 -10.31
C ARG A 271 -9.85 12.76 -11.74
N SER A 272 -9.86 14.07 -11.91
CA SER A 272 -9.58 14.69 -13.19
C SER A 272 -8.17 14.35 -13.71
N GLU A 273 -7.94 14.56 -15.01
CA GLU A 273 -6.61 14.40 -15.61
C GLU A 273 -5.59 15.38 -15.01
N ALA A 274 -6.03 16.56 -14.56
CA ALA A 274 -5.18 17.52 -13.85
C ALA A 274 -4.72 16.99 -12.49
N ASP A 275 -5.63 16.38 -11.72
CA ASP A 275 -5.31 15.74 -10.46
C ASP A 275 -4.39 14.53 -10.66
N ARG A 276 -4.65 13.70 -11.67
CA ARG A 276 -3.77 12.57 -12.00
C ARG A 276 -2.34 13.01 -12.26
N LYS A 277 -2.15 14.08 -13.05
CA LYS A 277 -0.83 14.67 -13.31
C LYS A 277 -0.19 15.24 -12.04
N ALA A 278 -0.96 15.87 -11.17
CA ALA A 278 -0.49 16.36 -9.89
C ALA A 278 0.00 15.22 -8.97
N VAL A 279 -0.69 14.07 -8.97
CA VAL A 279 -0.26 12.86 -8.25
C VAL A 279 1.09 12.36 -8.79
N ILE A 280 1.28 12.26 -10.10
CA ILE A 280 2.56 11.84 -10.70
C ILE A 280 3.68 12.81 -10.28
N ALA A 281 3.45 14.11 -10.35
CA ALA A 281 4.43 15.11 -9.91
C ALA A 281 4.76 14.96 -8.42
N ALA A 282 3.75 14.69 -7.57
CA ALA A 282 3.91 14.52 -6.13
C ALA A 282 4.65 13.21 -5.75
N ILE A 283 4.61 12.18 -6.58
CA ILE A 283 5.45 10.98 -6.43
C ILE A 283 6.91 11.34 -6.74
N GLY A 284 7.14 12.10 -7.80
CA GLY A 284 8.48 12.54 -8.22
C GLY A 284 9.15 13.50 -7.23
N ASP A 285 8.41 14.45 -6.67
CA ASP A 285 8.95 15.46 -5.74
C ASP A 285 9.05 14.99 -4.27
N GLY A 286 8.56 13.79 -3.95
CA GLY A 286 8.61 13.22 -2.60
C GLY A 286 7.46 13.65 -1.68
N THR A 287 6.43 14.31 -2.19
CA THR A 287 5.20 14.61 -1.44
C THR A 287 4.44 13.33 -1.08
N ILE A 288 4.38 12.35 -2.00
CA ILE A 288 3.89 10.99 -1.75
C ILE A 288 5.02 10.12 -1.18
N ASP A 289 4.74 9.41 -0.09
CA ASP A 289 5.71 8.56 0.63
C ASP A 289 5.49 7.08 0.34
N VAL A 290 4.27 6.66 0.05
CA VAL A 290 3.88 5.25 -0.10
C VAL A 290 3.02 5.06 -1.35
N ILE A 291 3.32 4.03 -2.12
CA ILE A 291 2.41 3.49 -3.12
C ILE A 291 1.91 2.14 -2.61
N ALA A 292 0.60 2.03 -2.36
CA ALA A 292 -0.06 0.84 -1.87
C ALA A 292 -0.99 0.24 -2.93
N SER A 293 -1.18 -1.08 -2.89
CA SER A 293 -2.02 -1.74 -3.90
C SER A 293 -3.50 -1.37 -3.80
N GLY A 294 -3.97 -0.98 -2.62
CA GLY A 294 -5.40 -0.84 -2.35
C GLY A 294 -6.18 -2.15 -2.53
N HIS A 295 -5.50 -3.30 -2.28
CA HIS A 295 -6.05 -4.62 -2.54
C HIS A 295 -7.32 -4.90 -1.75
N ASP A 296 -8.42 -5.00 -2.49
CA ASP A 296 -9.78 -5.20 -2.02
C ASP A 296 -10.55 -6.03 -3.07
N PRO A 297 -10.29 -7.33 -3.12
CA PRO A 297 -10.96 -8.21 -4.08
C PRO A 297 -12.46 -8.27 -3.78
N ARG A 298 -13.28 -8.02 -4.81
CA ARG A 298 -14.74 -7.99 -4.78
C ARG A 298 -15.31 -8.99 -5.78
N GLY A 299 -16.19 -9.85 -5.31
CA GLY A 299 -16.80 -10.89 -6.09
C GLY A 299 -17.77 -10.39 -7.16
N PRO A 300 -18.29 -11.30 -8.00
CA PRO A 300 -19.28 -10.96 -9.01
C PRO A 300 -20.55 -10.32 -8.44
N GLU A 301 -20.99 -10.72 -7.27
CA GLU A 301 -22.15 -10.20 -6.54
C GLU A 301 -22.00 -8.70 -6.22
N ASP A 302 -20.78 -8.25 -5.94
CA ASP A 302 -20.46 -6.86 -5.63
C ASP A 302 -20.24 -6.01 -6.90
N LYS A 303 -19.83 -6.66 -8.01
CA LYS A 303 -19.40 -5.98 -9.24
C LYS A 303 -20.34 -6.12 -10.44
N ARG A 304 -21.27 -7.08 -10.46
CA ARG A 304 -22.27 -7.24 -11.53
C ARG A 304 -23.55 -6.47 -11.23
N LEU A 305 -23.39 -5.20 -10.84
CA LEU A 305 -24.44 -4.26 -10.50
C LEU A 305 -24.32 -3.02 -11.39
N PRO A 306 -25.33 -2.14 -11.47
CA PRO A 306 -25.15 -0.81 -12.04
C PRO A 306 -23.97 -0.10 -11.33
N PHE A 307 -23.28 0.78 -12.07
CA PHE A 307 -22.04 1.39 -11.56
C PHE A 307 -22.20 2.08 -10.20
N ALA A 308 -23.32 2.77 -9.99
CA ALA A 308 -23.59 3.48 -8.73
C ALA A 308 -23.84 2.54 -7.55
N ASP A 309 -24.35 1.33 -7.81
CA ASP A 309 -24.71 0.34 -6.79
C ASP A 309 -23.58 -0.66 -6.50
N ALA A 310 -22.55 -0.68 -7.37
CA ALA A 310 -21.42 -1.57 -7.21
C ALA A 310 -20.54 -1.17 -6.02
N GLU A 311 -20.05 -2.15 -5.27
CA GLU A 311 -19.13 -1.92 -4.15
C GLU A 311 -17.78 -1.37 -4.64
N PRO A 312 -17.21 -0.36 -3.96
CA PRO A 312 -15.86 0.13 -4.28
C PRO A 312 -14.80 -0.92 -3.91
N GLY A 313 -13.70 -0.92 -4.65
CA GLY A 313 -12.54 -1.78 -4.38
C GLY A 313 -11.92 -2.34 -5.64
N MET A 314 -10.65 -2.75 -5.55
CA MET A 314 -9.89 -3.33 -6.65
C MET A 314 -8.95 -4.45 -6.20
N ALA A 315 -8.76 -5.47 -7.03
CA ALA A 315 -7.69 -6.46 -6.89
C ALA A 315 -6.38 -5.84 -7.38
N GLY A 316 -5.66 -5.12 -6.51
CA GLY A 316 -4.49 -4.31 -6.88
C GLY A 316 -3.14 -4.97 -6.67
N ALA A 317 -3.02 -6.04 -5.87
CA ALA A 317 -1.74 -6.60 -5.45
C ALA A 317 -0.84 -7.07 -6.62
N GLU A 318 -1.41 -7.73 -7.62
CA GLU A 318 -0.66 -8.24 -8.77
C GLU A 318 -0.19 -7.14 -9.71
N THR A 319 -0.88 -6.01 -9.73
CA THR A 319 -0.58 -4.90 -10.64
C THR A 319 0.25 -3.80 -9.97
N LEU A 320 0.46 -3.84 -8.66
CA LEU A 320 1.24 -2.85 -7.91
C LEU A 320 2.64 -2.64 -8.49
N LEU A 321 3.40 -3.74 -8.65
CA LEU A 321 4.77 -3.68 -9.16
C LEU A 321 4.84 -3.18 -10.62
N PRO A 322 4.16 -3.77 -11.61
CA PRO A 322 4.30 -3.36 -13.01
C PRO A 322 3.78 -1.92 -13.27
N THR A 323 2.73 -1.48 -12.59
CA THR A 323 2.25 -0.10 -12.71
C THR A 323 3.21 0.91 -12.08
N THR A 324 3.86 0.57 -10.97
CA THR A 324 4.88 1.46 -10.36
C THR A 324 6.17 1.46 -11.19
N LEU A 325 6.55 0.34 -11.83
CA LEU A 325 7.67 0.29 -12.78
C LEU A 325 7.47 1.21 -13.99
N SER A 326 6.22 1.53 -14.39
CA SER A 326 6.02 2.52 -15.47
C SER A 326 6.56 3.90 -15.11
N LEU A 327 6.43 4.32 -13.84
CA LEU A 327 7.00 5.59 -13.37
C LEU A 327 8.54 5.62 -13.48
N VAL A 328 9.19 4.47 -13.34
CA VAL A 328 10.64 4.36 -13.55
C VAL A 328 10.99 4.47 -15.03
N ARG A 329 10.25 3.80 -15.90
CA ARG A 329 10.45 3.89 -17.37
C ARG A 329 10.18 5.29 -17.91
N ASP A 330 9.19 5.97 -17.34
CA ASP A 330 8.84 7.35 -17.71
C ASP A 330 9.80 8.40 -17.09
N GLY A 331 10.79 7.96 -16.29
CA GLY A 331 11.80 8.83 -15.68
C GLY A 331 11.27 9.71 -14.55
N VAL A 332 10.11 9.41 -13.98
CA VAL A 332 9.53 10.14 -12.84
C VAL A 332 10.31 9.87 -11.56
N ILE A 333 10.71 8.61 -11.35
CA ILE A 333 11.50 8.13 -10.21
C ILE A 333 12.54 7.11 -10.68
N ASP A 334 13.57 6.86 -9.88
CA ASP A 334 14.49 5.74 -10.09
C ASP A 334 14.03 4.45 -9.38
N VAL A 335 14.70 3.34 -9.66
CA VAL A 335 14.39 2.03 -9.08
C VAL A 335 14.52 2.03 -7.56
N THR A 336 15.48 2.76 -7.01
CA THR A 336 15.72 2.83 -5.56
C THR A 336 14.60 3.58 -4.87
N ARG A 337 14.14 4.70 -5.45
CA ARG A 337 12.96 5.42 -4.96
C ARG A 337 11.69 4.58 -5.08
N MET A 338 11.52 3.85 -6.18
CA MET A 338 10.40 2.89 -6.34
C MET A 338 10.36 1.89 -5.19
N ILE A 339 11.49 1.28 -4.84
CA ILE A 339 11.54 0.30 -3.76
C ILE A 339 11.34 0.96 -2.39
N ASP A 340 11.80 2.19 -2.20
CA ASP A 340 11.47 2.93 -0.97
C ASP A 340 9.96 3.17 -0.84
N LEU A 341 9.27 3.57 -1.91
CA LEU A 341 7.81 3.76 -1.93
C LEU A 341 7.01 2.48 -1.69
N LEU A 342 7.52 1.32 -2.16
CA LEU A 342 6.82 0.02 -2.09
C LEU A 342 7.24 -0.84 -0.90
N ALA A 343 8.36 -0.55 -0.24
CA ALA A 343 8.89 -1.39 0.83
C ALA A 343 9.50 -0.60 1.98
N GLY A 344 10.43 0.31 1.72
CA GLY A 344 11.18 1.03 2.76
C GLY A 344 10.28 1.96 3.60
N ALA A 345 9.57 2.87 2.97
CA ALA A 345 8.71 3.83 3.65
C ALA A 345 7.53 3.14 4.38
N PRO A 346 6.79 2.18 3.76
CA PRO A 346 5.78 1.43 4.50
C PRO A 346 6.33 0.68 5.70
N ALA A 347 7.53 0.08 5.61
CA ALA A 347 8.16 -0.62 6.73
C ALA A 347 8.51 0.33 7.88
N ARG A 348 9.08 1.50 7.58
CA ARG A 348 9.36 2.55 8.59
C ARG A 348 8.08 3.04 9.25
N LEU A 349 7.01 3.25 8.48
CA LEU A 349 5.73 3.71 8.98
C LEU A 349 5.12 2.71 9.97
N LEU A 350 5.22 1.40 9.67
CA LEU A 350 4.73 0.32 10.52
C LEU A 350 5.68 -0.01 11.69
N GLY A 351 6.88 0.54 11.73
CA GLY A 351 7.88 0.20 12.73
C GLY A 351 8.32 -1.27 12.65
N VAL A 352 8.46 -1.81 11.43
CA VAL A 352 8.89 -3.20 11.19
C VAL A 352 10.27 -3.24 10.56
N ASP A 353 11.09 -4.25 10.99
CA ASP A 353 12.44 -4.45 10.46
C ASP A 353 12.37 -5.15 9.08
N ALA A 354 12.10 -4.37 8.05
CA ALA A 354 11.92 -4.81 6.68
C ALA A 354 12.21 -3.69 5.67
N GLY A 355 12.02 -3.96 4.39
CA GLY A 355 12.06 -2.97 3.32
C GLY A 355 13.47 -2.55 2.90
N ARG A 356 14.52 -3.26 3.32
CA ARG A 356 15.91 -3.03 2.93
C ARG A 356 16.71 -4.34 2.91
N LEU A 357 17.74 -4.39 2.07
CA LEU A 357 18.67 -5.51 2.00
C LEU A 357 19.97 -5.13 2.73
N GLU A 358 20.00 -5.45 4.02
CA GLU A 358 21.16 -5.16 4.88
C GLU A 358 21.43 -6.34 5.83
N PRO A 359 22.69 -6.58 6.23
CA PRO A 359 22.99 -7.58 7.24
C PRO A 359 22.20 -7.34 8.53
N GLY A 360 21.63 -8.40 9.09
CA GLY A 360 20.78 -8.37 10.28
C GLY A 360 19.28 -8.19 9.97
N CYS A 361 18.89 -7.70 8.78
CA CYS A 361 17.50 -7.62 8.38
C CYS A 361 16.90 -8.99 8.07
N GLN A 362 15.57 -9.09 8.09
CA GLN A 362 14.89 -10.32 7.66
C GLN A 362 15.14 -10.62 6.20
N ALA A 363 15.37 -11.88 5.88
CA ALA A 363 15.64 -12.36 4.52
C ALA A 363 14.34 -12.46 3.69
N ASP A 364 13.62 -11.35 3.59
CA ASP A 364 12.46 -11.18 2.75
C ASP A 364 12.91 -10.52 1.44
N MET A 365 12.84 -11.24 0.31
CA MET A 365 13.40 -10.79 -0.97
C MET A 365 12.48 -11.12 -2.13
N ALA A 366 12.44 -10.22 -3.12
CA ALA A 366 11.81 -10.46 -4.41
C ALA A 366 12.84 -10.40 -5.54
N VAL A 367 12.82 -11.38 -6.41
CA VAL A 367 13.56 -11.38 -7.68
C VAL A 367 12.62 -10.90 -8.77
N ILE A 368 12.97 -9.78 -9.40
CA ILE A 368 12.08 -9.06 -10.31
C ILE A 368 12.70 -9.04 -11.72
N ASP A 369 11.95 -9.56 -12.68
CA ASP A 369 12.19 -9.34 -14.11
C ASP A 369 11.40 -8.09 -14.53
N ALA A 370 12.09 -6.94 -14.59
CA ALA A 370 11.47 -5.64 -14.86
C ALA A 370 11.00 -5.50 -16.32
N GLU A 371 11.57 -6.29 -17.24
CA GLU A 371 11.30 -6.20 -18.68
C GLU A 371 10.26 -7.22 -19.15
N ARG A 372 9.84 -8.15 -18.32
CA ARG A 372 8.91 -9.22 -18.69
C ARG A 372 7.53 -8.67 -19.04
N PRO A 373 7.08 -8.73 -20.31
CA PRO A 373 5.78 -8.25 -20.72
C PRO A 373 4.69 -9.27 -20.39
N TRP A 374 3.50 -8.77 -20.03
CA TRP A 374 2.30 -9.59 -19.88
C TRP A 374 1.05 -8.73 -20.01
N ILE A 375 -0.09 -9.38 -20.20
CA ILE A 375 -1.40 -8.72 -20.28
C ILE A 375 -2.16 -9.03 -19.00
N VAL A 376 -2.67 -7.99 -18.33
CA VAL A 376 -3.56 -8.14 -17.18
C VAL A 376 -4.86 -8.76 -17.66
N ASN A 377 -5.27 -9.85 -17.04
CA ASN A 377 -6.49 -10.58 -17.40
C ASN A 377 -7.28 -10.89 -16.12
N SER A 378 -8.40 -10.21 -15.95
CA SER A 378 -9.28 -10.34 -14.80
C SER A 378 -9.73 -11.78 -14.51
N ASP A 379 -9.90 -12.59 -15.57
CA ASP A 379 -10.33 -13.99 -15.43
C ASP A 379 -9.19 -14.96 -15.00
N LYS A 380 -7.93 -14.48 -15.04
CA LYS A 380 -6.72 -15.29 -14.76
C LYS A 380 -5.87 -14.75 -13.62
N MET A 381 -6.38 -13.81 -12.86
CA MET A 381 -5.68 -13.30 -11.68
C MET A 381 -5.52 -14.39 -10.63
N ALA A 382 -4.42 -14.35 -9.92
CA ALA A 382 -4.19 -15.21 -8.75
C ALA A 382 -5.01 -14.74 -7.54
N ALA A 383 -5.51 -13.52 -7.58
CA ALA A 383 -6.39 -12.95 -6.57
C ALA A 383 -7.71 -13.69 -6.46
N SER A 384 -8.30 -13.68 -5.27
CA SER A 384 -9.60 -14.31 -4.97
C SER A 384 -10.77 -13.73 -5.79
N ALA A 385 -10.60 -12.54 -6.38
CA ALA A 385 -11.49 -11.93 -7.37
C ALA A 385 -10.70 -11.06 -8.34
N GLY A 386 -11.16 -10.99 -9.60
CA GLY A 386 -10.44 -10.32 -10.69
C GLY A 386 -10.87 -8.87 -10.96
N ASN A 387 -11.41 -8.15 -9.98
CA ASN A 387 -11.91 -6.79 -10.13
C ASN A 387 -10.80 -5.73 -10.25
N THR A 388 -9.93 -5.89 -11.25
CA THR A 388 -8.84 -4.94 -11.52
C THR A 388 -9.25 -3.85 -12.52
N PRO A 389 -8.93 -2.57 -12.25
CA PRO A 389 -9.19 -1.48 -13.21
C PRO A 389 -8.29 -1.56 -14.45
N PHE A 390 -7.25 -2.38 -14.42
CA PHE A 390 -6.25 -2.53 -15.47
C PHE A 390 -6.50 -3.72 -16.41
N ASP A 391 -7.68 -4.32 -16.36
CA ASP A 391 -8.02 -5.46 -17.23
C ASP A 391 -7.72 -5.19 -18.70
N ARG A 392 -7.12 -6.15 -19.39
CA ARG A 392 -6.65 -6.11 -20.78
C ARG A 392 -5.52 -5.12 -21.08
N GLN A 393 -4.94 -4.47 -20.08
CA GLN A 393 -3.77 -3.62 -20.29
C GLN A 393 -2.50 -4.45 -20.40
N GLY A 394 -1.63 -4.09 -21.35
CA GLY A 394 -0.26 -4.59 -21.44
C GLY A 394 0.62 -3.90 -20.40
N VAL A 395 1.32 -4.69 -19.60
CA VAL A 395 2.23 -4.18 -18.56
C VAL A 395 3.57 -4.92 -18.64
N GLN A 396 4.61 -4.33 -18.03
CA GLN A 396 5.94 -4.94 -17.92
C GLN A 396 6.38 -4.98 -16.48
N GLY A 397 7.05 -6.06 -16.12
CA GLY A 397 7.57 -6.30 -14.79
C GLY A 397 6.81 -7.38 -14.04
N ARG A 398 7.57 -8.34 -13.49
CA ARG A 398 7.02 -9.47 -12.75
C ARG A 398 7.97 -9.95 -11.67
N CYS A 399 7.46 -10.28 -10.51
CA CYS A 399 8.18 -11.09 -9.54
C CYS A 399 8.28 -12.52 -10.06
N VAL A 400 9.50 -13.05 -10.15
CA VAL A 400 9.79 -14.39 -10.70
C VAL A 400 10.26 -15.37 -9.64
N ALA A 401 10.70 -14.89 -8.48
CA ALA A 401 10.91 -15.67 -7.26
C ALA A 401 10.71 -14.78 -6.04
N LEU A 402 10.10 -15.34 -5.01
CA LEU A 402 9.82 -14.63 -3.76
C LEU A 402 10.30 -15.46 -2.57
N PHE A 403 11.03 -14.79 -1.67
CA PHE A 403 11.56 -15.40 -0.46
C PHE A 403 11.02 -14.67 0.76
N LYS A 404 10.56 -15.43 1.74
CA LYS A 404 10.15 -14.93 3.05
C LYS A 404 10.96 -15.62 4.14
N GLY A 405 11.72 -14.83 4.90
CA GLY A 405 12.62 -15.37 5.94
C GLY A 405 13.58 -16.43 5.37
N GLY A 406 14.16 -16.21 4.19
CA GLY A 406 15.07 -17.12 3.51
C GLY A 406 14.41 -18.36 2.87
N ALA A 407 13.11 -18.59 3.09
CA ALA A 407 12.38 -19.68 2.45
C ALA A 407 11.69 -19.18 1.17
N GLN A 408 11.84 -19.90 0.07
CA GLN A 408 11.13 -19.58 -1.17
C GLN A 408 9.63 -19.87 -0.99
N VAL A 409 8.78 -18.91 -1.34
CA VAL A 409 7.32 -18.99 -1.22
C VAL A 409 6.61 -18.85 -2.57
N ALA A 410 7.30 -18.36 -3.61
CA ALA A 410 6.85 -18.35 -4.98
C ALA A 410 8.05 -18.37 -5.97
#